data_9a18b15ab49153fba720b771426faabb
#
_entry.id   9a18b15ab49153fba720b771426faabb
#
_cell.length_a   1.000
_cell.length_b   1.000
_cell.length_c   1.000
_cell.angle_alpha   90.00
_cell.angle_beta   90.00
_cell.angle_gamma   90.00
#
_symmetry.space_group_name_H-M   'P 1'
#
loop_
_entity.id
_entity.type
_entity.pdbx_description
1 polymer ?
#
loop_
_entity_poly.entity_id
_entity_poly.type
_entity_poly.pdbx_seq_one_letter_code
_entity_poly.pdbx_strand_id
1 'polypeptide(L)'
;MEPLLVRAARRQPVERTPVWFMRQAGRTLPGYRAIRKRLGLFDVCRRPELCAQVTLEPVELHGVDAAVMFADIMLPVIGMGVDVQLVENVGPVIEHPVESVEDVRKLQVPEPEESVPFILEAVGLVRRALQPDKALVGFCGGPFTVAGYLIEGRPTRDFVRTKRCMFRSPEVWHELMERLSETFLRYVRAKVEAGADAIQLFDSWVGALTLADYEEFAAPYSERILGGLSVPTIHFGTGTSHLLESMAAAGGDVIGLDWRTPLAEGWERVGHDRGVQGNLDPALLLGPWERVEASTDAILQAAGGRPGHIFNLGHGVLPDTDPASLRRLRELVHERTAAVAGAK
;
A
#
# COMPACT_ATOMS: atom_id res chain seq x y z
N MET A 1 14.91 -3.65 -19.34
CA MET A 1 14.30 -2.28 -19.44
C MET A 1 13.72 -2.01 -18.07
N GLU A 2 13.94 -0.82 -17.50
CA GLU A 2 13.37 -0.48 -16.19
C GLU A 2 11.85 -0.40 -16.29
N PRO A 3 11.09 -1.00 -15.33
CA PRO A 3 9.64 -1.01 -15.35
C PRO A 3 9.02 0.38 -15.40
N LEU A 4 7.91 0.51 -16.14
CA LEU A 4 7.21 1.78 -16.37
C LEU A 4 6.86 2.50 -15.05
N LEU A 5 6.37 1.75 -14.04
CA LEU A 5 6.03 2.28 -12.73
C LEU A 5 7.25 2.87 -12.01
N VAL A 6 8.41 2.18 -12.08
CA VAL A 6 9.65 2.64 -11.42
C VAL A 6 10.13 3.95 -12.05
N ARG A 7 10.12 4.04 -13.40
CA ARG A 7 10.45 5.27 -14.12
C ARG A 7 9.50 6.42 -13.75
N ALA A 8 8.19 6.15 -13.70
CA ALA A 8 7.20 7.15 -13.28
C ALA A 8 7.46 7.61 -11.84
N ALA A 9 7.69 6.66 -10.90
CA ALA A 9 7.99 7.00 -9.51
C ALA A 9 9.24 7.89 -9.37
N ARG A 10 10.24 7.72 -10.26
CA ARG A 10 11.42 8.58 -10.36
C ARG A 10 11.20 9.83 -11.18
N ARG A 11 9.97 10.13 -11.59
CA ARG A 11 9.58 11.27 -12.43
C ARG A 11 10.37 11.32 -13.76
N GLN A 12 10.75 10.18 -14.28
CA GLN A 12 11.31 10.06 -15.61
C GLN A 12 10.19 10.06 -16.66
N PRO A 13 10.48 10.50 -17.90
CA PRO A 13 9.52 10.39 -19.00
C PRO A 13 9.08 8.94 -19.22
N VAL A 14 7.78 8.76 -19.42
CA VAL A 14 7.16 7.47 -19.71
C VAL A 14 6.30 7.57 -20.96
N GLU A 15 6.18 6.47 -21.69
CA GLU A 15 5.39 6.40 -22.93
C GLU A 15 3.87 6.41 -22.69
N ARG A 16 3.44 6.13 -21.47
CA ARG A 16 2.06 6.22 -20.99
C ARG A 16 2.05 6.20 -19.46
N THR A 17 0.95 6.63 -18.86
CA THR A 17 0.78 6.57 -17.40
C THR A 17 0.69 5.11 -16.94
N PRO A 18 1.55 4.64 -16.01
CA PRO A 18 1.45 3.29 -15.45
C PRO A 18 0.20 3.13 -14.61
N VAL A 19 -0.39 1.94 -14.66
CA VAL A 19 -1.62 1.57 -13.94
C VAL A 19 -1.41 0.32 -13.11
N TRP A 20 -1.80 0.38 -11.85
CA TRP A 20 -2.03 -0.78 -11.00
C TRP A 20 -3.13 -0.46 -9.99
N PHE A 21 -3.67 -1.44 -9.29
CA PHE A 21 -4.76 -1.22 -8.36
C PHE A 21 -4.47 -1.80 -6.99
N MET A 22 -4.63 -1.00 -5.95
CA MET A 22 -4.57 -1.50 -4.57
C MET A 22 -5.62 -2.60 -4.38
N ARG A 23 -5.22 -3.73 -3.78
CA ARG A 23 -6.05 -4.95 -3.61
C ARG A 23 -6.48 -5.61 -4.93
N GLN A 24 -5.76 -5.39 -6.04
CA GLN A 24 -6.00 -6.09 -7.31
C GLN A 24 -5.90 -7.62 -7.16
N ALA A 25 -4.97 -8.11 -6.33
CA ALA A 25 -4.91 -9.50 -5.91
C ALA A 25 -5.91 -9.70 -4.76
N GLY A 26 -7.13 -10.13 -5.06
CA GLY A 26 -8.14 -10.15 -4.03
C GLY A 26 -9.47 -10.78 -4.43
N ARG A 27 -10.51 -10.44 -3.69
CA ARG A 27 -11.84 -11.09 -3.70
C ARG A 27 -12.59 -11.02 -5.04
N THR A 28 -12.19 -10.15 -5.94
CA THR A 28 -12.79 -10.05 -7.29
C THR A 28 -12.34 -11.19 -8.21
N LEU A 29 -11.16 -11.80 -7.94
CA LEU A 29 -10.56 -12.81 -8.80
C LEU A 29 -11.15 -14.20 -8.58
N PRO A 30 -11.59 -14.90 -9.66
CA PRO A 30 -12.15 -16.24 -9.55
C PRO A 30 -11.18 -17.26 -8.93
N GLY A 31 -9.90 -17.24 -9.32
CA GLY A 31 -8.85 -18.12 -8.79
C GLY A 31 -8.67 -17.93 -7.28
N TYR A 32 -8.49 -16.68 -6.86
CA TYR A 32 -8.39 -16.37 -5.43
C TYR A 32 -9.64 -16.79 -4.64
N ARG A 33 -10.87 -16.56 -5.16
CA ARG A 33 -12.10 -17.00 -4.47
C ARG A 33 -12.17 -18.52 -4.31
N ALA A 34 -11.70 -19.29 -5.30
CA ALA A 34 -11.63 -20.74 -5.19
C ALA A 34 -10.67 -21.20 -4.07
N ILE A 35 -9.51 -20.55 -3.98
CA ILE A 35 -8.51 -20.80 -2.91
C ILE A 35 -9.11 -20.46 -1.54
N ARG A 36 -9.76 -19.30 -1.41
CA ARG A 36 -10.32 -18.81 -0.14
C ARG A 36 -11.44 -19.68 0.45
N LYS A 37 -12.06 -20.55 -0.34
CA LYS A 37 -13.02 -21.55 0.16
C LYS A 37 -12.37 -22.60 1.07
N ARG A 38 -11.05 -22.77 1.00
CA ARG A 38 -10.30 -23.83 1.70
C ARG A 38 -9.21 -23.32 2.62
N LEU A 39 -8.66 -22.16 2.34
CA LEU A 39 -7.48 -21.60 3.01
C LEU A 39 -7.74 -20.20 3.53
N GLY A 40 -7.24 -19.92 4.74
CA GLY A 40 -7.15 -18.57 5.29
C GLY A 40 -6.15 -17.71 4.50
N LEU A 41 -6.18 -16.38 4.70
CA LEU A 41 -5.25 -15.48 4.02
C LEU A 41 -3.80 -15.80 4.42
N PHE A 42 -3.55 -15.97 5.72
CA PHE A 42 -2.20 -16.32 6.20
C PHE A 42 -1.75 -17.70 5.72
N ASP A 43 -2.68 -18.67 5.51
CA ASP A 43 -2.34 -19.97 4.95
C ASP A 43 -1.89 -19.88 3.50
N VAL A 44 -2.49 -18.95 2.73
CA VAL A 44 -2.05 -18.64 1.36
C VAL A 44 -0.66 -18.00 1.40
N CYS A 45 -0.43 -17.02 2.27
CA CYS A 45 0.88 -16.36 2.41
C CYS A 45 2.00 -17.32 2.82
N ARG A 46 1.70 -18.32 3.69
CA ARG A 46 2.67 -19.33 4.12
C ARG A 46 3.03 -20.38 3.06
N ARG A 47 2.44 -20.30 1.86
CA ARG A 47 2.70 -21.19 0.72
C ARG A 47 3.24 -20.36 -0.44
N PRO A 48 4.56 -20.28 -0.61
CA PRO A 48 5.20 -19.34 -1.54
C PRO A 48 4.67 -19.42 -2.97
N GLU A 49 4.48 -20.65 -3.50
CA GLU A 49 3.99 -20.85 -4.86
C GLU A 49 2.54 -20.36 -5.02
N LEU A 50 1.68 -20.61 -4.02
CA LEU A 50 0.30 -20.19 -4.05
C LEU A 50 0.17 -18.66 -3.88
N CYS A 51 1.00 -18.09 -3.01
CA CYS A 51 1.12 -16.65 -2.83
C CYS A 51 1.59 -15.97 -4.12
N ALA A 52 2.57 -16.54 -4.81
CA ALA A 52 3.06 -16.06 -6.10
C ALA A 52 1.96 -16.16 -7.19
N GLN A 53 1.26 -17.29 -7.27
CA GLN A 53 0.13 -17.46 -8.19
C GLN A 53 -0.92 -16.37 -8.02
N VAL A 54 -1.37 -16.13 -6.78
CA VAL A 54 -2.37 -15.08 -6.47
C VAL A 54 -1.85 -13.68 -6.79
N THR A 55 -0.56 -13.45 -6.62
CA THR A 55 0.09 -12.17 -6.95
C THR A 55 0.11 -11.91 -8.45
N LEU A 56 0.35 -12.94 -9.28
CA LEU A 56 0.47 -12.83 -10.73
C LEU A 56 -0.87 -12.81 -11.47
N GLU A 57 -1.89 -13.49 -10.94
CA GLU A 57 -3.23 -13.60 -11.57
C GLU A 57 -3.80 -12.24 -12.02
N PRO A 58 -3.76 -11.14 -11.22
CA PRO A 58 -4.27 -9.85 -11.68
C PRO A 58 -3.44 -9.19 -12.78
N VAL A 59 -2.14 -9.46 -12.85
CA VAL A 59 -1.27 -8.92 -13.91
C VAL A 59 -1.67 -9.52 -15.25
N GLU A 60 -1.90 -10.83 -15.29
CA GLU A 60 -2.36 -11.55 -16.48
C GLU A 60 -3.78 -11.14 -16.85
N LEU A 61 -4.70 -11.08 -15.87
CA LEU A 61 -6.11 -10.84 -16.11
C LEU A 61 -6.42 -9.39 -16.50
N HIS A 62 -5.79 -8.41 -15.84
CA HIS A 62 -6.07 -7.00 -16.05
C HIS A 62 -5.04 -6.31 -16.94
N GLY A 63 -3.86 -6.91 -17.16
CA GLY A 63 -2.77 -6.33 -17.95
C GLY A 63 -2.12 -5.10 -17.31
N VAL A 64 -2.18 -4.96 -15.99
CA VAL A 64 -1.61 -3.84 -15.23
C VAL A 64 -0.08 -3.78 -15.34
N ASP A 65 0.50 -2.62 -15.01
CA ASP A 65 1.94 -2.37 -15.15
C ASP A 65 2.75 -2.77 -13.91
N ALA A 66 2.07 -3.22 -12.85
CA ALA A 66 2.74 -3.76 -11.68
C ALA A 66 1.96 -4.91 -11.03
N ALA A 67 2.69 -5.90 -10.52
CA ALA A 67 2.20 -6.82 -9.51
C ALA A 67 2.32 -6.15 -8.14
N VAL A 68 1.32 -6.32 -7.28
CA VAL A 68 1.44 -6.02 -5.85
C VAL A 68 1.47 -7.32 -5.08
N MET A 69 2.49 -7.50 -4.26
CA MET A 69 2.68 -8.74 -3.51
C MET A 69 1.44 -9.09 -2.69
N PHE A 70 0.90 -10.29 -2.86
CA PHE A 70 -0.21 -10.75 -2.01
C PHE A 70 0.28 -11.00 -0.60
N ALA A 71 -0.17 -10.19 0.36
CA ALA A 71 0.21 -10.25 1.76
C ALA A 71 -0.84 -9.53 2.63
N ASP A 72 -0.62 -9.53 3.94
CA ASP A 72 -1.33 -8.69 4.91
C ASP A 72 -0.34 -7.82 5.68
N ILE A 73 -0.76 -6.62 6.08
CA ILE A 73 0.06 -5.69 6.86
C ILE A 73 0.41 -6.23 8.26
N MET A 74 -0.32 -7.25 8.73
CA MET A 74 -0.09 -7.88 10.03
C MET A 74 0.95 -9.02 9.98
N LEU A 75 1.42 -9.45 8.81
CA LEU A 75 2.41 -10.54 8.72
C LEU A 75 3.68 -10.27 9.54
N PRO A 76 4.32 -9.10 9.47
CA PRO A 76 5.54 -8.87 10.23
C PRO A 76 5.31 -8.88 11.75
N VAL A 77 4.13 -8.48 12.24
CA VAL A 77 3.88 -8.47 13.70
C VAL A 77 3.65 -9.87 14.27
N ILE A 78 3.28 -10.85 13.44
CA ILE A 78 3.25 -12.27 13.86
C ILE A 78 4.67 -12.70 14.27
N GLY A 79 5.69 -12.31 13.50
CA GLY A 79 7.09 -12.54 13.86
C GLY A 79 7.53 -11.83 15.14
N MET A 80 6.88 -10.72 15.51
CA MET A 80 7.12 -10.03 16.77
C MET A 80 6.55 -10.77 18.00
N GLY A 81 5.84 -11.89 17.78
CA GLY A 81 5.20 -12.68 18.84
C GLY A 81 3.74 -12.29 19.12
N VAL A 82 3.11 -11.53 18.22
CA VAL A 82 1.70 -11.16 18.36
C VAL A 82 0.80 -12.25 17.80
N ASP A 83 -0.17 -12.69 18.58
CA ASP A 83 -1.22 -13.60 18.08
C ASP A 83 -2.30 -12.79 17.34
N VAL A 84 -2.30 -12.94 16.02
CA VAL A 84 -3.21 -12.24 15.10
C VAL A 84 -4.16 -13.24 14.46
N GLN A 85 -5.44 -13.07 14.69
CA GLN A 85 -6.49 -13.81 14.03
C GLN A 85 -7.17 -12.95 12.96
N LEU A 86 -7.35 -13.50 11.75
CA LEU A 86 -8.13 -12.85 10.70
C LEU A 86 -9.57 -13.36 10.74
N VAL A 87 -10.44 -12.58 11.36
CA VAL A 87 -11.87 -12.91 11.48
C VAL A 87 -12.62 -12.41 10.25
N GLU A 88 -13.37 -13.28 9.60
CA GLU A 88 -14.12 -12.94 8.40
C GLU A 88 -15.10 -11.79 8.66
N ASN A 89 -15.15 -10.83 7.73
CA ASN A 89 -15.95 -9.59 7.81
C ASN A 89 -15.64 -8.65 8.99
N VAL A 90 -14.65 -8.98 9.82
CA VAL A 90 -14.13 -8.10 10.88
C VAL A 90 -12.75 -7.57 10.51
N GLY A 91 -11.82 -8.44 10.14
CA GLY A 91 -10.42 -8.13 9.89
C GLY A 91 -9.50 -8.69 10.97
N PRO A 92 -8.31 -8.11 11.15
CA PRO A 92 -7.38 -8.53 12.20
C PRO A 92 -7.97 -8.34 13.61
N VAL A 93 -7.85 -9.38 14.43
CA VAL A 93 -8.20 -9.36 15.85
C VAL A 93 -6.97 -9.81 16.64
N ILE A 94 -6.62 -9.05 17.67
CA ILE A 94 -5.52 -9.31 18.58
C ILE A 94 -6.11 -9.76 19.90
N GLU A 95 -5.80 -10.97 20.32
CA GLU A 95 -6.36 -11.56 21.54
C GLU A 95 -5.84 -10.86 22.79
N HIS A 96 -4.55 -10.46 22.78
CA HIS A 96 -3.87 -9.76 23.86
C HIS A 96 -3.36 -8.39 23.38
N PRO A 97 -4.21 -7.35 23.42
CA PRO A 97 -3.80 -6.00 23.01
C PRO A 97 -2.68 -5.45 23.89
N VAL A 98 -1.87 -4.56 23.32
CA VAL A 98 -0.82 -3.84 24.04
C VAL A 98 -1.47 -2.81 24.97
N GLU A 99 -1.21 -2.90 26.28
CA GLU A 99 -1.77 -2.01 27.29
C GLU A 99 -0.69 -1.36 28.19
N SER A 100 0.51 -1.93 28.20
CA SER A 100 1.60 -1.52 29.10
C SER A 100 2.94 -1.55 28.42
N VAL A 101 3.94 -0.94 29.07
CA VAL A 101 5.35 -1.01 28.63
C VAL A 101 5.90 -2.44 28.68
N GLU A 102 5.41 -3.25 29.62
CA GLU A 102 5.77 -4.65 29.76
C GLU A 102 5.30 -5.47 28.55
N ASP A 103 4.13 -5.14 27.99
CA ASP A 103 3.63 -5.79 26.78
C ASP A 103 4.47 -5.39 25.56
N VAL A 104 4.84 -4.12 25.45
CA VAL A 104 5.75 -3.65 24.39
C VAL A 104 7.11 -4.36 24.47
N ARG A 105 7.67 -4.53 25.67
CA ARG A 105 8.98 -5.19 25.84
C ARG A 105 8.99 -6.67 25.49
N LYS A 106 7.85 -7.34 25.51
CA LYS A 106 7.70 -8.73 25.05
C LYS A 106 7.78 -8.87 23.53
N LEU A 107 7.47 -7.79 22.79
CA LEU A 107 7.51 -7.80 21.34
C LEU A 107 8.97 -7.94 20.87
N GLN A 108 9.21 -8.91 19.99
CA GLN A 108 10.52 -9.11 19.37
C GLN A 108 10.67 -8.15 18.18
N VAL A 109 11.92 -7.90 17.78
CA VAL A 109 12.28 -7.29 16.49
C VAL A 109 12.97 -8.37 15.66
N PRO A 110 12.20 -9.23 14.96
CA PRO A 110 12.73 -10.42 14.31
C PRO A 110 13.47 -10.10 13.02
N GLU A 111 14.35 -11.02 12.61
CA GLU A 111 14.86 -11.03 11.24
C GLU A 111 13.79 -11.65 10.31
N PRO A 112 13.48 -10.98 9.18
CA PRO A 112 12.43 -11.44 8.27
C PRO A 112 12.69 -12.84 7.68
N GLU A 113 13.96 -13.20 7.48
CA GLU A 113 14.41 -14.50 6.96
C GLU A 113 14.05 -15.64 7.91
N GLU A 114 13.94 -15.36 9.21
CA GLU A 114 13.58 -16.34 10.24
C GLU A 114 12.08 -16.35 10.50
N SER A 115 11.45 -15.17 10.54
CA SER A 115 10.06 -15.02 10.97
C SER A 115 9.04 -15.19 9.85
N VAL A 116 9.35 -14.74 8.63
CA VAL A 116 8.46 -14.76 7.46
C VAL A 116 9.18 -15.20 6.16
N PRO A 117 10.03 -16.23 6.18
CA PRO A 117 10.82 -16.65 5.01
C PRO A 117 9.95 -16.95 3.79
N PHE A 118 8.76 -17.47 4.00
CA PHE A 118 7.80 -17.82 2.95
C PHE A 118 7.39 -16.61 2.08
N ILE A 119 7.32 -15.41 2.66
CA ILE A 119 7.01 -14.19 1.89
C ILE A 119 8.20 -13.78 1.01
N LEU A 120 9.41 -13.90 1.51
CA LEU A 120 10.61 -13.57 0.73
C LEU A 120 10.80 -14.55 -0.43
N GLU A 121 10.55 -15.83 -0.18
CA GLU A 121 10.54 -16.86 -1.23
C GLU A 121 9.47 -16.54 -2.29
N ALA A 122 8.25 -16.17 -1.89
CA ALA A 122 7.18 -15.78 -2.79
C ALA A 122 7.56 -14.55 -3.63
N VAL A 123 8.20 -13.53 -3.04
CA VAL A 123 8.73 -12.36 -3.78
C VAL A 123 9.70 -12.81 -4.86
N GLY A 124 10.66 -13.70 -4.54
CA GLY A 124 11.61 -14.24 -5.50
C GLY A 124 10.93 -15.04 -6.62
N LEU A 125 9.91 -15.84 -6.31
CA LEU A 125 9.12 -16.58 -7.31
C LEU A 125 8.39 -15.63 -8.26
N VAL A 126 7.71 -14.62 -7.72
CA VAL A 126 7.01 -13.59 -8.53
C VAL A 126 7.99 -12.86 -9.42
N ARG A 127 9.14 -12.40 -8.89
CA ARG A 127 10.12 -11.65 -9.69
C ARG A 127 10.64 -12.45 -10.87
N ARG A 128 10.89 -13.75 -10.69
CA ARG A 128 11.34 -14.64 -11.78
C ARG A 128 10.26 -14.88 -12.85
N ALA A 129 9.00 -14.92 -12.47
CA ALA A 129 7.87 -15.17 -13.38
C ALA A 129 7.35 -13.91 -14.06
N LEU A 130 7.52 -12.75 -13.42
CA LEU A 130 6.99 -11.47 -13.90
C LEU A 130 7.84 -10.94 -15.08
N GLN A 131 7.16 -10.42 -16.10
CA GLN A 131 7.81 -9.80 -17.26
C GLN A 131 8.73 -8.65 -16.83
N PRO A 132 9.87 -8.44 -17.52
CA PRO A 132 10.86 -7.42 -17.12
C PRO A 132 10.38 -5.97 -17.15
N ASP A 133 9.33 -5.67 -17.93
CA ASP A 133 8.70 -4.35 -18.04
C ASP A 133 7.65 -4.09 -16.94
N LYS A 134 7.30 -5.11 -16.14
CA LYS A 134 6.36 -5.02 -15.03
C LYS A 134 7.08 -4.87 -13.70
N ALA A 135 6.64 -3.92 -12.88
CA ALA A 135 7.18 -3.74 -11.54
C ALA A 135 6.59 -4.74 -10.53
N LEU A 136 7.38 -5.11 -9.55
CA LEU A 136 6.90 -5.81 -8.35
C LEU A 136 6.87 -4.83 -7.17
N VAL A 137 5.68 -4.52 -6.70
CA VAL A 137 5.46 -3.64 -5.54
C VAL A 137 5.35 -4.49 -4.28
N GLY A 138 6.32 -4.33 -3.38
CA GLY A 138 6.22 -4.77 -2.00
C GLY A 138 5.49 -3.72 -1.15
N PHE A 139 5.09 -4.09 0.06
CA PHE A 139 4.47 -3.15 0.98
C PHE A 139 4.61 -3.58 2.44
N CYS A 140 4.36 -2.63 3.35
CA CYS A 140 4.05 -2.89 4.76
C CYS A 140 2.95 -1.94 5.24
N GLY A 141 2.42 -2.20 6.43
CA GLY A 141 1.56 -1.26 7.13
C GLY A 141 2.35 -0.07 7.67
N GLY A 142 1.75 1.10 7.73
CA GLY A 142 2.29 2.23 8.47
C GLY A 142 2.33 1.93 9.97
N PRO A 143 3.37 2.37 10.69
CA PRO A 143 3.51 2.11 12.13
C PRO A 143 2.30 2.52 12.94
N PHE A 144 1.72 3.72 12.69
CA PHE A 144 0.50 4.16 13.37
C PHE A 144 -0.68 3.23 13.11
N THR A 145 -0.90 2.85 11.85
CA THR A 145 -2.00 1.97 11.47
C THR A 145 -1.90 0.62 12.18
N VAL A 146 -0.70 0.05 12.25
CA VAL A 146 -0.49 -1.26 12.92
C VAL A 146 -0.52 -1.12 14.45
N ALA A 147 0.08 -0.07 15.02
CA ALA A 147 -0.04 0.22 16.45
C ALA A 147 -1.51 0.36 16.86
N GLY A 148 -2.33 0.99 16.02
CA GLY A 148 -3.78 1.06 16.22
C GLY A 148 -4.42 -0.32 16.37
N TYR A 149 -4.07 -1.30 15.50
CA TYR A 149 -4.55 -2.69 15.66
C TYR A 149 -4.07 -3.33 16.95
N LEU A 150 -2.78 -3.16 17.29
CA LEU A 150 -2.18 -3.78 18.48
C LEU A 150 -2.79 -3.25 19.78
N ILE A 151 -3.15 -1.98 19.85
CA ILE A 151 -3.69 -1.33 21.05
C ILE A 151 -5.21 -1.49 21.13
N GLU A 152 -5.95 -1.31 20.03
CA GLU A 152 -7.41 -1.44 20.01
C GLU A 152 -7.87 -2.90 20.06
N GLY A 153 -7.02 -3.83 19.62
CA GLY A 153 -7.30 -5.26 19.54
C GLY A 153 -8.15 -5.67 18.34
N ARG A 154 -8.73 -4.70 17.61
CA ARG A 154 -9.58 -4.91 16.44
C ARG A 154 -9.67 -3.63 15.61
N PRO A 155 -10.22 -3.68 14.37
CA PRO A 155 -10.53 -2.48 13.61
C PRO A 155 -11.44 -1.52 14.42
N THR A 156 -11.13 -0.23 14.37
CA THR A 156 -11.89 0.83 15.03
C THR A 156 -12.03 2.03 14.10
N ARG A 157 -12.98 2.93 14.42
CA ARG A 157 -13.14 4.23 13.73
C ARG A 157 -12.63 5.39 14.57
N ASP A 158 -12.63 5.23 15.90
CA ASP A 158 -12.48 6.34 16.84
C ASP A 158 -11.08 6.40 17.47
N PHE A 159 -10.32 5.31 17.45
CA PHE A 159 -8.94 5.19 17.98
C PHE A 159 -8.79 5.69 19.43
N VAL A 160 -9.81 5.47 20.27
CA VAL A 160 -9.84 6.04 21.61
C VAL A 160 -8.73 5.48 22.51
N ARG A 161 -8.49 4.15 22.46
CA ARG A 161 -7.42 3.53 23.25
C ARG A 161 -6.05 3.93 22.74
N THR A 162 -5.89 3.98 21.41
CA THR A 162 -4.66 4.42 20.73
C THR A 162 -4.29 5.84 21.12
N LYS A 163 -5.22 6.80 20.98
CA LYS A 163 -5.00 8.20 21.37
C LYS A 163 -4.79 8.37 22.87
N ARG A 164 -5.47 7.56 23.70
CA ARG A 164 -5.20 7.53 25.14
C ARG A 164 -3.76 7.10 25.44
N CYS A 165 -3.24 6.08 24.75
CA CYS A 165 -1.84 5.65 24.88
C CYS A 165 -0.90 6.79 24.49
N MET A 166 -1.10 7.39 23.32
CA MET A 166 -0.30 8.54 22.84
C MET A 166 -0.22 9.66 23.89
N PHE A 167 -1.34 10.06 24.47
CA PHE A 167 -1.41 11.26 25.32
C PHE A 167 -1.13 11.00 26.80
N ARG A 168 -1.37 9.79 27.31
CA ARG A 168 -1.19 9.47 28.74
C ARG A 168 0.08 8.69 29.03
N SER A 169 0.59 7.98 28.05
CA SER A 169 1.75 7.09 28.18
C SER A 169 2.64 7.19 26.95
N PRO A 170 3.12 8.41 26.61
CA PRO A 170 3.91 8.65 25.40
C PRO A 170 5.16 7.77 25.33
N GLU A 171 5.75 7.42 26.47
CA GLU A 171 6.89 6.49 26.56
C GLU A 171 6.53 5.09 26.05
N VAL A 172 5.34 4.59 26.36
CA VAL A 172 4.84 3.29 25.85
C VAL A 172 4.58 3.38 24.35
N TRP A 173 3.98 4.48 23.91
CA TRP A 173 3.71 4.74 22.50
C TRP A 173 5.00 4.76 21.69
N HIS A 174 5.95 5.58 22.10
CA HIS A 174 7.21 5.73 21.36
C HIS A 174 8.04 4.44 21.36
N GLU A 175 8.11 3.69 22.46
CA GLU A 175 8.79 2.39 22.49
C GLU A 175 8.11 1.37 21.53
N LEU A 176 6.77 1.36 21.46
CA LEU A 176 6.04 0.53 20.50
C LEU A 176 6.35 0.92 19.06
N MET A 177 6.29 2.21 18.75
CA MET A 177 6.53 2.74 17.41
C MET A 177 7.97 2.52 16.93
N GLU A 178 8.95 2.61 17.82
CA GLU A 178 10.35 2.25 17.53
C GLU A 178 10.48 0.79 17.10
N ARG A 179 9.89 -0.13 17.86
CA ARG A 179 9.94 -1.57 17.55
C ARG A 179 9.23 -1.88 16.24
N LEU A 180 8.07 -1.28 16.00
CA LEU A 180 7.32 -1.45 14.75
C LEU A 180 8.10 -0.90 13.55
N SER A 181 8.62 0.32 13.64
CA SER A 181 9.36 0.93 12.53
C SER A 181 10.64 0.16 12.20
N GLU A 182 11.37 -0.33 13.19
CA GLU A 182 12.54 -1.17 12.98
C GLU A 182 12.16 -2.51 12.31
N THR A 183 11.13 -3.19 12.83
CA THR A 183 10.65 -4.45 12.25
C THR A 183 10.21 -4.26 10.79
N PHE A 184 9.48 -3.19 10.52
CA PHE A 184 8.98 -2.93 9.17
C PHE A 184 10.08 -2.52 8.21
N LEU A 185 11.06 -1.75 8.67
CA LEU A 185 12.23 -1.40 7.86
C LEU A 185 13.00 -2.66 7.45
N ARG A 186 13.30 -3.56 8.39
CA ARG A 186 13.92 -4.86 8.07
C ARG A 186 13.10 -5.66 7.07
N TYR A 187 11.80 -5.77 7.33
CA TYR A 187 10.86 -6.52 6.49
C TYR A 187 10.80 -6.00 5.04
N VAL A 188 10.75 -4.69 4.83
CA VAL A 188 10.69 -4.14 3.47
C VAL A 188 12.06 -4.17 2.79
N ARG A 189 13.18 -4.05 3.52
CA ARG A 189 14.53 -4.26 2.99
C ARG A 189 14.71 -5.68 2.46
N ALA A 190 14.32 -6.68 3.24
CA ALA A 190 14.38 -8.07 2.81
C ALA A 190 13.52 -8.34 1.56
N LYS A 191 12.36 -7.68 1.42
CA LYS A 191 11.57 -7.73 0.19
C LYS A 191 12.28 -7.10 -1.01
N VAL A 192 12.97 -5.99 -0.82
CA VAL A 192 13.78 -5.35 -1.88
C VAL A 192 14.90 -6.28 -2.30
N GLU A 193 15.62 -6.88 -1.36
CA GLU A 193 16.68 -7.86 -1.62
C GLU A 193 16.16 -9.11 -2.33
N ALA A 194 14.93 -9.54 -2.00
CA ALA A 194 14.26 -10.65 -2.68
C ALA A 194 13.73 -10.30 -4.08
N GLY A 195 13.71 -9.00 -4.48
CA GLY A 195 13.41 -8.57 -5.83
C GLY A 195 12.21 -7.63 -6.00
N ALA A 196 11.73 -6.98 -4.94
CA ALA A 196 10.73 -5.91 -5.08
C ALA A 196 11.34 -4.64 -5.69
N ASP A 197 10.67 -4.06 -6.69
CA ASP A 197 11.14 -2.88 -7.45
C ASP A 197 10.70 -1.56 -6.82
N ALA A 198 9.67 -1.59 -5.99
CA ALA A 198 9.15 -0.44 -5.25
C ALA A 198 8.47 -0.90 -3.95
N ILE A 199 8.37 -0.01 -2.98
CA ILE A 199 7.70 -0.29 -1.69
C ILE A 199 6.61 0.73 -1.44
N GLN A 200 5.41 0.25 -1.08
CA GLN A 200 4.33 1.11 -0.58
C GLN A 200 4.15 0.98 0.93
N LEU A 201 4.16 2.10 1.64
CA LEU A 201 3.76 2.21 3.03
C LEU A 201 2.26 2.49 3.10
N PHE A 202 1.48 1.56 3.65
CA PHE A 202 0.04 1.71 3.86
C PHE A 202 -0.25 2.29 5.24
N ASP A 203 -0.26 3.61 5.35
CA ASP A 203 -0.60 4.32 6.58
C ASP A 203 -2.09 4.73 6.58
N SER A 204 -2.94 3.73 6.38
CA SER A 204 -4.35 3.89 6.03
C SER A 204 -5.17 4.66 7.08
N TRP A 205 -4.71 4.74 8.32
CA TRP A 205 -5.49 5.30 9.42
C TRP A 205 -4.97 6.64 9.97
N VAL A 206 -3.84 7.15 9.48
CA VAL A 206 -3.26 8.42 9.97
C VAL A 206 -4.18 9.63 9.78
N GLY A 207 -5.11 9.57 8.84
CA GLY A 207 -6.13 10.62 8.68
C GLY A 207 -7.04 10.82 9.90
N ALA A 208 -6.98 9.94 10.91
CA ALA A 208 -7.64 10.12 12.19
C ALA A 208 -6.88 11.06 13.16
N LEU A 209 -5.66 11.46 12.81
CA LEU A 209 -4.81 12.36 13.61
C LEU A 209 -4.99 13.82 13.19
N THR A 210 -4.78 14.74 14.13
CA THR A 210 -4.52 16.14 13.79
C THR A 210 -3.13 16.27 13.15
N LEU A 211 -2.85 17.40 12.52
CA LEU A 211 -1.52 17.67 11.96
C LEU A 211 -0.43 17.55 13.03
N ALA A 212 -0.62 18.19 14.18
CA ALA A 212 0.34 18.15 15.28
C ALA A 212 0.56 16.71 15.82
N ASP A 213 -0.53 15.95 16.00
CA ASP A 213 -0.42 14.56 16.46
C ASP A 213 0.30 13.68 15.42
N TYR A 214 0.06 13.91 14.12
CA TYR A 214 0.76 13.19 13.07
C TYR A 214 2.26 13.45 13.11
N GLU A 215 2.66 14.73 13.20
CA GLU A 215 4.06 15.16 13.23
C GLU A 215 4.80 14.62 14.44
N GLU A 216 4.17 14.58 15.61
CA GLU A 216 4.79 14.09 16.84
C GLU A 216 4.78 12.54 16.92
N PHE A 217 3.63 11.91 16.66
CA PHE A 217 3.40 10.52 17.04
C PHE A 217 3.47 9.52 15.87
N ALA A 218 3.51 9.96 14.60
CA ALA A 218 3.49 9.05 13.45
C ALA A 218 4.60 9.34 12.42
N ALA A 219 4.78 10.59 12.00
CA ALA A 219 5.68 10.98 10.92
C ALA A 219 7.13 10.48 11.10
N PRO A 220 7.79 10.59 12.29
CA PRO A 220 9.19 10.16 12.46
C PRO A 220 9.39 8.67 12.15
N TYR A 221 8.39 7.85 12.42
CA TYR A 221 8.45 6.39 12.23
C TYR A 221 8.19 5.99 10.77
N SER A 222 7.34 6.74 10.07
CA SER A 222 7.15 6.59 8.63
C SER A 222 8.38 7.05 7.86
N GLU A 223 8.99 8.17 8.26
CA GLU A 223 10.26 8.69 7.71
C GLU A 223 11.39 7.67 7.80
N ARG A 224 11.54 7.02 8.97
CA ARG A 224 12.55 5.98 9.18
C ARG A 224 12.45 4.84 8.17
N ILE A 225 11.21 4.40 7.86
CA ILE A 225 10.99 3.31 6.91
C ILE A 225 11.25 3.78 5.48
N LEU A 226 10.64 4.91 5.09
CA LEU A 226 10.71 5.42 3.72
C LEU A 226 12.13 5.88 3.35
N GLY A 227 12.82 6.55 4.27
CA GLY A 227 14.21 7.00 4.07
C GLY A 227 15.26 5.87 4.09
N GLY A 228 14.90 4.68 4.55
CA GLY A 228 15.81 3.54 4.71
C GLY A 228 15.93 2.64 3.48
N LEU A 229 15.32 3.00 2.32
CA LEU A 229 15.19 2.14 1.15
C LEU A 229 15.94 2.69 -0.07
N SER A 230 16.43 1.77 -0.93
CA SER A 230 17.16 2.08 -2.16
C SER A 230 16.28 2.06 -3.43
N VAL A 231 15.02 1.65 -3.30
CA VAL A 231 14.02 1.61 -4.37
C VAL A 231 12.98 2.71 -4.17
N PRO A 232 12.23 3.11 -5.22
CA PRO A 232 11.15 4.07 -5.07
C PRO A 232 10.13 3.67 -4.01
N THR A 233 9.69 4.67 -3.24
CA THR A 233 8.76 4.52 -2.14
C THR A 233 7.47 5.28 -2.40
N ILE A 234 6.34 4.69 -2.00
CA ILE A 234 5.01 5.27 -2.11
C ILE A 234 4.44 5.40 -0.70
N HIS A 235 4.12 6.61 -0.27
CA HIS A 235 3.49 6.88 1.03
C HIS A 235 2.00 7.11 0.84
N PHE A 236 1.16 6.22 1.35
CA PHE A 236 -0.29 6.26 1.15
C PHE A 236 -1.05 6.27 2.47
N GLY A 237 -2.04 7.17 2.57
CA GLY A 237 -3.01 7.22 3.66
C GLY A 237 -4.41 7.53 3.15
N THR A 238 -5.43 7.40 4.01
CA THR A 238 -6.81 7.76 3.71
C THR A 238 -7.32 8.86 4.61
N GLY A 239 -8.11 9.81 4.07
CA GLY A 239 -8.59 10.97 4.81
C GLY A 239 -7.47 11.94 5.18
N THR A 240 -6.40 11.96 4.40
CA THR A 240 -5.13 12.63 4.71
C THR A 240 -4.96 13.99 4.04
N SER A 241 -6.02 14.56 3.47
CA SER A 241 -5.89 15.86 2.78
C SER A 241 -5.27 16.95 3.66
N HIS A 242 -5.52 16.95 4.96
CA HIS A 242 -4.95 17.90 5.91
C HIS A 242 -3.51 17.58 6.36
N LEU A 243 -2.94 16.45 5.95
CA LEU A 243 -1.61 15.96 6.32
C LEU A 243 -0.62 15.90 5.15
N LEU A 244 -1.04 16.26 3.92
CA LEU A 244 -0.27 15.96 2.71
C LEU A 244 1.15 16.53 2.72
N GLU A 245 1.34 17.75 3.17
CA GLU A 245 2.64 18.40 3.25
C GLU A 245 3.55 17.68 4.26
N SER A 246 3.03 17.32 5.43
CA SER A 246 3.78 16.60 6.46
C SER A 246 4.03 15.14 6.07
N MET A 247 3.10 14.50 5.34
CA MET A 247 3.35 13.18 4.77
C MET A 247 4.47 13.22 3.71
N ALA A 248 4.48 14.25 2.87
CA ALA A 248 5.55 14.46 1.91
C ALA A 248 6.88 14.74 2.61
N ALA A 249 6.89 15.52 3.69
CA ALA A 249 8.08 15.77 4.50
C ALA A 249 8.62 14.50 5.17
N ALA A 250 7.74 13.62 5.66
CA ALA A 250 8.10 12.32 6.23
C ALA A 250 8.64 11.32 5.18
N GLY A 251 8.55 11.62 3.89
CA GLY A 251 9.17 10.84 2.83
C GLY A 251 8.19 10.22 1.84
N GLY A 252 8.76 9.48 0.91
CA GLY A 252 8.08 8.93 -0.26
C GLY A 252 8.46 9.67 -1.55
N ASP A 253 8.91 8.93 -2.55
CA ASP A 253 9.13 9.47 -3.90
C ASP A 253 7.78 9.80 -4.56
N VAL A 254 6.73 9.09 -4.12
CA VAL A 254 5.36 9.22 -4.59
C VAL A 254 4.43 9.34 -3.38
N ILE A 255 3.53 10.32 -3.41
CA ILE A 255 2.45 10.44 -2.42
C ILE A 255 1.17 9.87 -3.00
N GLY A 256 0.62 8.86 -2.33
CA GLY A 256 -0.67 8.27 -2.69
C GLY A 256 -1.82 9.11 -2.15
N LEU A 257 -2.70 9.56 -3.05
CA LEU A 257 -3.87 10.36 -2.72
C LEU A 257 -5.12 9.47 -2.66
N ASP A 258 -5.95 9.68 -1.66
CA ASP A 258 -7.29 9.09 -1.67
C ASP A 258 -8.24 9.91 -2.58
N TRP A 259 -9.42 9.37 -2.86
CA TRP A 259 -10.37 9.98 -3.81
C TRP A 259 -11.01 11.28 -3.33
N ARG A 260 -10.85 11.66 -2.05
CA ARG A 260 -11.46 12.87 -1.46
C ARG A 260 -10.70 14.13 -1.81
N THR A 261 -9.44 14.02 -2.16
CA THR A 261 -8.59 15.15 -2.53
C THR A 261 -8.51 15.24 -4.05
N PRO A 262 -8.90 16.35 -4.69
CA PRO A 262 -8.67 16.54 -6.13
C PRO A 262 -7.18 16.36 -6.47
N LEU A 263 -6.88 15.63 -7.55
CA LEU A 263 -5.49 15.27 -7.89
C LEU A 263 -4.60 16.50 -8.05
N ALA A 264 -5.09 17.54 -8.75
CA ALA A 264 -4.32 18.77 -8.98
C ALA A 264 -3.98 19.48 -7.65
N GLU A 265 -4.97 19.61 -6.75
CA GLU A 265 -4.76 20.22 -5.44
C GLU A 265 -3.78 19.41 -4.60
N GLY A 266 -3.97 18.08 -4.54
CA GLY A 266 -3.07 17.21 -3.79
C GLY A 266 -1.64 17.28 -4.31
N TRP A 267 -1.45 17.30 -5.64
CA TRP A 267 -0.12 17.38 -6.24
C TRP A 267 0.55 18.73 -6.01
N GLU A 268 -0.19 19.83 -6.09
CA GLU A 268 0.34 21.16 -5.76
C GLU A 268 0.84 21.23 -4.33
N ARG A 269 0.10 20.64 -3.38
CA ARG A 269 0.42 20.67 -1.95
C ARG A 269 1.62 19.79 -1.60
N VAL A 270 1.78 18.63 -2.22
CA VAL A 270 2.95 17.78 -1.97
C VAL A 270 4.20 18.23 -2.72
N GLY A 271 4.02 19.14 -3.68
CA GLY A 271 5.09 19.63 -4.54
C GLY A 271 5.29 18.80 -5.81
N HIS A 272 5.65 19.47 -6.92
CA HIS A 272 5.89 18.83 -8.20
C HIS A 272 7.29 18.19 -8.31
N ASP A 273 8.07 18.27 -7.26
CA ASP A 273 9.34 17.54 -7.10
C ASP A 273 9.11 16.09 -6.63
N ARG A 274 7.86 15.70 -6.37
CA ARG A 274 7.44 14.32 -6.06
C ARG A 274 6.42 13.81 -7.07
N GLY A 275 6.34 12.49 -7.20
CA GLY A 275 5.24 11.84 -7.90
C GLY A 275 3.96 11.81 -7.07
N VAL A 276 2.83 11.58 -7.74
CA VAL A 276 1.55 11.26 -7.07
C VAL A 276 0.95 9.99 -7.63
N GLN A 277 0.29 9.23 -6.76
CA GLN A 277 -0.46 8.05 -7.12
C GLN A 277 -1.94 8.22 -6.82
N GLY A 278 -2.77 7.86 -7.76
CA GLY A 278 -4.23 7.82 -7.56
C GLY A 278 -5.00 8.43 -8.72
N ASN A 279 -6.26 8.85 -8.49
CA ASN A 279 -7.00 8.64 -7.24
C ASN A 279 -8.50 8.47 -7.51
N LEU A 280 -8.83 7.58 -8.45
CA LEU A 280 -10.24 7.31 -8.79
C LEU A 280 -10.98 6.69 -7.59
N ASP A 281 -12.20 7.19 -7.30
CA ASP A 281 -13.06 6.59 -6.27
C ASP A 281 -13.40 5.14 -6.68
N PRO A 282 -13.01 4.13 -5.87
CA PRO A 282 -13.29 2.74 -6.19
C PRO A 282 -14.79 2.43 -6.31
N ALA A 283 -15.66 3.19 -5.66
CA ALA A 283 -17.10 3.01 -5.74
C ALA A 283 -17.68 3.34 -7.13
N LEU A 284 -17.00 4.16 -7.93
CA LEU A 284 -17.40 4.44 -9.31
C LEU A 284 -17.44 3.19 -10.18
N LEU A 285 -16.57 2.20 -9.91
CA LEU A 285 -16.55 0.93 -10.63
C LEU A 285 -17.78 0.05 -10.40
N LEU A 286 -18.64 0.41 -9.45
CA LEU A 286 -19.94 -0.24 -9.20
C LEU A 286 -21.09 0.50 -9.92
N GLY A 287 -20.80 1.63 -10.54
CA GLY A 287 -21.77 2.50 -11.22
C GLY A 287 -21.70 2.43 -12.75
N PRO A 288 -22.41 3.35 -13.42
CA PRO A 288 -22.37 3.48 -14.88
C PRO A 288 -20.96 3.82 -15.39
N TRP A 289 -20.58 3.18 -16.50
CA TRP A 289 -19.23 3.34 -17.07
C TRP A 289 -18.91 4.78 -17.49
N GLU A 290 -19.90 5.53 -17.95
CA GLU A 290 -19.76 6.94 -18.37
C GLU A 290 -19.22 7.81 -17.21
N ARG A 291 -19.56 7.47 -15.96
CA ARG A 291 -19.02 8.15 -14.79
C ARG A 291 -17.57 7.77 -14.52
N VAL A 292 -17.22 6.51 -14.70
CA VAL A 292 -15.83 6.04 -14.60
C VAL A 292 -14.96 6.76 -15.62
N GLU A 293 -15.41 6.80 -16.88
CA GLU A 293 -14.70 7.45 -17.96
C GLU A 293 -14.51 8.94 -17.72
N ALA A 294 -15.60 9.68 -17.39
CA ALA A 294 -15.52 11.11 -17.13
C ALA A 294 -14.60 11.45 -15.94
N SER A 295 -14.64 10.64 -14.85
CA SER A 295 -13.77 10.86 -13.69
C SER A 295 -12.31 10.51 -13.99
N THR A 296 -12.07 9.48 -14.79
CA THR A 296 -10.72 9.11 -15.25
C THR A 296 -10.14 10.21 -16.13
N ASP A 297 -10.89 10.71 -17.10
CA ASP A 297 -10.47 11.81 -17.97
C ASP A 297 -10.14 13.08 -17.15
N ALA A 298 -10.94 13.39 -16.14
CA ALA A 298 -10.68 14.53 -15.23
C ALA A 298 -9.36 14.35 -14.44
N ILE A 299 -9.08 13.15 -13.94
CA ILE A 299 -7.83 12.83 -13.24
C ILE A 299 -6.63 12.97 -14.20
N LEU A 300 -6.71 12.41 -15.40
CA LEU A 300 -5.65 12.48 -16.40
C LEU A 300 -5.41 13.91 -16.90
N GLN A 301 -6.48 14.69 -17.06
CA GLN A 301 -6.39 16.12 -17.37
C GLN A 301 -5.70 16.89 -16.24
N ALA A 302 -6.04 16.62 -14.98
CA ALA A 302 -5.40 17.22 -13.81
C ALA A 302 -3.91 16.87 -13.71
N ALA A 303 -3.55 15.64 -14.07
CA ALA A 303 -2.13 15.22 -14.18
C ALA A 303 -1.39 15.94 -15.32
N GLY A 304 -2.09 16.29 -16.42
CA GLY A 304 -1.58 17.11 -17.52
C GLY A 304 -0.36 16.52 -18.22
N GLY A 305 -0.21 15.19 -18.25
CA GLY A 305 0.96 14.52 -18.83
C GLY A 305 2.27 14.77 -18.07
N ARG A 306 2.21 15.33 -16.87
CA ARG A 306 3.38 15.62 -16.04
C ARG A 306 4.04 14.30 -15.59
N PRO A 307 5.40 14.19 -15.69
CA PRO A 307 6.12 13.03 -15.16
C PRO A 307 5.87 12.84 -13.65
N GLY A 308 5.65 11.59 -13.23
CA GLY A 308 5.43 11.26 -11.83
C GLY A 308 4.00 10.85 -11.47
N HIS A 309 3.08 10.80 -12.44
CA HIS A 309 1.74 10.26 -12.19
C HIS A 309 1.72 8.74 -12.34
N ILE A 310 1.20 8.06 -11.31
CA ILE A 310 0.85 6.64 -11.31
C ILE A 310 -0.66 6.54 -11.13
N PHE A 311 -1.38 6.03 -12.11
CA PHE A 311 -2.83 5.88 -11.98
C PHE A 311 -3.18 4.70 -11.07
N ASN A 312 -4.02 4.95 -10.08
CA ASN A 312 -4.56 3.96 -9.17
C ASN A 312 -5.97 4.39 -8.72
N LEU A 313 -6.66 3.53 -8.01
CA LEU A 313 -7.83 3.92 -7.23
C LEU A 313 -7.38 4.69 -5.97
N GLY A 314 -8.24 5.54 -5.44
CA GLY A 314 -7.98 6.23 -4.16
C GLY A 314 -8.07 5.33 -2.92
N HIS A 315 -8.36 4.05 -3.09
CA HIS A 315 -8.30 2.97 -2.11
C HIS A 315 -8.30 1.61 -2.83
N GLY A 316 -8.38 0.52 -2.09
CA GLY A 316 -8.42 -0.83 -2.67
C GLY A 316 -9.68 -1.13 -3.46
N VAL A 317 -9.55 -2.00 -4.46
CA VAL A 317 -10.66 -2.57 -5.22
C VAL A 317 -11.72 -3.14 -4.27
N LEU A 318 -12.98 -2.81 -4.52
CA LEU A 318 -14.11 -3.31 -3.72
C LEU A 318 -14.45 -4.75 -4.10
N PRO A 319 -14.97 -5.56 -3.15
CA PRO A 319 -15.28 -6.98 -3.40
C PRO A 319 -16.23 -7.24 -4.56
N ASP A 320 -17.18 -6.32 -4.79
CA ASP A 320 -18.23 -6.44 -5.81
C ASP A 320 -17.83 -5.82 -7.17
N THR A 321 -16.60 -5.34 -7.31
CA THR A 321 -16.08 -4.80 -8.56
C THR A 321 -15.96 -5.92 -9.60
N ASP A 322 -16.54 -5.71 -10.79
CA ASP A 322 -16.34 -6.62 -11.93
C ASP A 322 -14.88 -6.56 -12.40
N PRO A 323 -14.17 -7.70 -12.45
CA PRO A 323 -12.81 -7.76 -12.99
C PRO A 323 -12.65 -7.19 -14.40
N ALA A 324 -13.68 -7.28 -15.24
CA ALA A 324 -13.67 -6.71 -16.58
C ALA A 324 -13.59 -5.19 -16.57
N SER A 325 -14.19 -4.53 -15.57
CA SER A 325 -14.12 -3.08 -15.39
C SER A 325 -12.69 -2.59 -15.08
N LEU A 326 -11.92 -3.38 -14.34
CA LEU A 326 -10.50 -3.04 -14.05
C LEU A 326 -9.63 -3.11 -15.32
N ARG A 327 -9.83 -4.13 -16.16
CA ARG A 327 -9.16 -4.23 -17.45
C ARG A 327 -9.52 -3.05 -18.35
N ARG A 328 -10.82 -2.77 -18.48
CA ARG A 328 -11.33 -1.65 -19.29
C ARG A 328 -10.79 -0.30 -18.79
N LEU A 329 -10.70 -0.11 -17.46
CA LEU A 329 -10.12 1.10 -16.88
C LEU A 329 -8.64 1.24 -17.22
N ARG A 330 -7.86 0.17 -17.11
CA ARG A 330 -6.44 0.19 -17.52
C ARG A 330 -6.30 0.51 -19.02
N GLU A 331 -7.13 -0.09 -19.89
CA GLU A 331 -7.14 0.19 -21.32
C GLU A 331 -7.42 1.67 -21.59
N LEU A 332 -8.46 2.22 -20.96
CA LEU A 332 -8.82 3.63 -21.07
C LEU A 332 -7.64 4.56 -20.69
N VAL A 333 -7.00 4.33 -19.53
CA VAL A 333 -5.87 5.15 -19.09
C VAL A 333 -4.70 5.06 -20.07
N HIS A 334 -4.37 3.86 -20.55
CA HIS A 334 -3.28 3.67 -21.52
C HIS A 334 -3.59 4.36 -22.85
N GLU A 335 -4.80 4.24 -23.39
CA GLU A 335 -5.22 4.88 -24.63
C GLU A 335 -5.16 6.43 -24.53
N ARG A 336 -5.65 6.99 -23.42
CA ARG A 336 -5.66 8.44 -23.18
C ARG A 336 -4.28 9.04 -22.95
N THR A 337 -3.32 8.23 -22.49
CA THR A 337 -1.97 8.71 -22.12
C THR A 337 -0.86 8.21 -23.01
N ALA A 338 -1.15 7.32 -23.97
CA ALA A 338 -0.17 6.87 -24.94
C ALA A 338 0.44 8.08 -25.68
N ALA A 339 1.77 8.21 -25.65
CA ALA A 339 2.46 9.19 -26.45
C ALA A 339 2.10 8.95 -27.93
N VAL A 340 1.61 9.99 -28.60
CA VAL A 340 1.32 9.91 -30.03
C VAL A 340 2.65 9.62 -30.73
N ALA A 341 2.82 8.40 -31.23
CA ALA A 341 3.98 8.03 -32.00
C ALA A 341 3.99 8.92 -33.27
N GLY A 342 4.73 10.03 -33.22
CA GLY A 342 4.91 10.85 -34.41
C GLY A 342 4.84 12.37 -34.31
N ALA A 343 4.68 12.95 -33.13
CA ALA A 343 4.87 14.40 -33.00
C ALA A 343 6.36 14.69 -32.76
N LYS A 344 7.14 14.73 -33.83
CA LYS A 344 8.45 15.37 -33.88
C LYS A 344 8.29 16.82 -34.31
#